data_4fa50afbcbdb0b225e43285656889c1a
#
_entry.id   4fa50afbcbdb0b225e43285656889c1a
#
_cell.length_a   1.000
_cell.length_b   1.000
_cell.length_c   1.000
_cell.angle_alpha   90.00
_cell.angle_beta   90.00
_cell.angle_gamma   90.00
#
_symmetry.space_group_name_H-M   'P 1'
#
loop_
_entity.id
_entity.type
_entity.pdbx_description
1 polymer ?
#
loop_
_entity_poly.entity_id
_entity_poly.type
_entity_poly.pdbx_seq_one_letter_code
_entity_poly.pdbx_strand_id
1 'polypeptide(L)'
;MKHIAIIGGGVSGMAAAIAAAEQDPSARITILEHKPQLGKKILVTGNGHCNLANTHLTPDCYRSEDPRFIQAVIQKTSWQDTVRFFEDLGLPVRAKGNYLYPRSGQASSVLRVMTRRLKELGVEICLDTHITKIIPKGTGFQIHAGSKTCQSPKKICDADRVILACGGKAAPVQGSDGTGYDLAKSFGHTIVPVVPALVQLKVEDSPFVKASGVRTDGKVSVYVDGKVCSEDSG
;
A
#
# COMPACT_ATOMS: atom_id res chain seq x y z
N MET A 1 -3.45 -0.84 29.34
CA MET A 1 -2.55 -0.93 28.17
C MET A 1 -3.40 -0.61 26.95
N LYS A 2 -3.01 0.39 26.16
CA LYS A 2 -3.72 0.79 24.95
C LYS A 2 -3.56 -0.27 23.87
N HIS A 3 -4.64 -0.66 23.19
CA HIS A 3 -4.59 -1.60 22.07
C HIS A 3 -4.88 -0.88 20.75
N ILE A 4 -3.97 -0.96 19.79
CA ILE A 4 -4.11 -0.42 18.44
C ILE A 4 -4.17 -1.59 17.46
N ALA A 5 -5.28 -1.73 16.75
CA ALA A 5 -5.44 -2.73 15.71
C ALA A 5 -5.26 -2.11 14.32
N ILE A 6 -4.48 -2.75 13.49
CA ILE A 6 -4.16 -2.30 12.13
C ILE A 6 -4.72 -3.33 11.15
N ILE A 7 -5.64 -2.88 10.29
CA ILE A 7 -6.31 -3.74 9.32
C ILE A 7 -5.56 -3.66 7.99
N GLY A 8 -4.86 -4.73 7.66
CA GLY A 8 -4.02 -4.85 6.48
C GLY A 8 -2.52 -4.84 6.80
N GLY A 9 -1.82 -5.87 6.35
CA GLY A 9 -0.38 -6.08 6.54
C GLY A 9 0.46 -5.71 5.31
N GLY A 10 -0.02 -4.76 4.49
CA GLY A 10 0.75 -4.14 3.41
C GLY A 10 1.82 -3.19 3.95
N VAL A 11 2.55 -2.49 3.06
CA VAL A 11 3.62 -1.55 3.46
C VAL A 11 3.11 -0.48 4.41
N SER A 12 1.93 0.10 4.14
CA SER A 12 1.33 1.15 4.98
C SER A 12 0.95 0.64 6.37
N GLY A 13 0.40 -0.59 6.46
CA GLY A 13 0.06 -1.20 7.75
C GLY A 13 1.29 -1.56 8.56
N MET A 14 2.32 -2.11 7.94
CA MET A 14 3.59 -2.39 8.61
C MET A 14 4.28 -1.10 9.08
N ALA A 15 4.31 -0.04 8.25
CA ALA A 15 4.87 1.25 8.65
C ALA A 15 4.09 1.88 9.81
N ALA A 16 2.75 1.83 9.77
CA ALA A 16 1.90 2.31 10.86
C ALA A 16 2.13 1.54 12.17
N ALA A 17 2.33 0.22 12.08
CA ALA A 17 2.62 -0.61 13.25
C ALA A 17 3.98 -0.29 13.87
N ILE A 18 5.01 -0.12 13.03
CA ILE A 18 6.35 0.27 13.48
C ILE A 18 6.27 1.63 14.18
N ALA A 19 5.69 2.64 13.52
CA ALA A 19 5.57 3.98 14.08
C ALA A 19 4.76 4.00 15.38
N ALA A 20 3.65 3.26 15.46
CA ALA A 20 2.83 3.19 16.67
C ALA A 20 3.58 2.53 17.85
N ALA A 21 4.31 1.44 17.59
CA ALA A 21 5.07 0.74 18.62
C ALA A 21 6.29 1.54 19.09
N GLU A 22 6.96 2.29 18.23
CA GLU A 22 8.05 3.18 18.57
C GLU A 22 7.57 4.40 19.37
N GLN A 23 6.40 4.95 19.02
CA GLN A 23 5.82 6.10 19.71
C GLN A 23 5.27 5.76 21.10
N ASP A 24 4.70 4.58 21.29
CA ASP A 24 4.17 4.10 22.57
C ASP A 24 4.58 2.63 22.78
N PRO A 25 5.77 2.37 23.36
CA PRO A 25 6.25 1.01 23.62
C PRO A 25 5.38 0.23 24.61
N SER A 26 4.49 0.91 25.35
CA SER A 26 3.55 0.25 26.26
C SER A 26 2.26 -0.21 25.57
N ALA A 27 1.99 0.26 24.33
CA ALA A 27 0.80 -0.12 23.60
C ALA A 27 0.92 -1.53 23.02
N ARG A 28 -0.18 -2.26 23.05
CA ARG A 28 -0.34 -3.50 22.30
C ARG A 28 -0.67 -3.15 20.85
N ILE A 29 0.14 -3.59 19.90
CA ILE A 29 -0.06 -3.38 18.47
C ILE A 29 -0.35 -4.71 17.81
N THR A 30 -1.45 -4.81 17.04
CA THR A 30 -1.82 -6.03 16.32
C THR A 30 -2.11 -5.71 14.86
N ILE A 31 -1.44 -6.40 13.93
CA ILE A 31 -1.76 -6.38 12.50
C ILE A 31 -2.70 -7.55 12.20
N LEU A 32 -3.83 -7.25 11.54
CA LEU A 32 -4.81 -8.21 11.08
C LEU A 32 -4.78 -8.24 9.55
N GLU A 33 -4.22 -9.32 8.99
CA GLU A 33 -3.99 -9.47 7.54
C GLU A 33 -4.79 -10.65 6.99
N HIS A 34 -5.51 -10.43 5.88
CA HIS A 34 -6.36 -11.46 5.28
C HIS A 34 -5.62 -12.45 4.38
N LYS A 35 -4.37 -12.18 4.04
CA LYS A 35 -3.50 -13.11 3.29
C LYS A 35 -2.66 -13.96 4.24
N PRO A 36 -2.11 -15.10 3.76
CA PRO A 36 -1.23 -15.96 4.56
C PRO A 36 0.17 -15.39 4.80
N GLN A 37 0.42 -14.16 4.33
CA GLN A 37 1.69 -13.46 4.54
C GLN A 37 1.54 -11.96 4.47
N LEU A 38 2.42 -11.22 5.18
CA LEU A 38 2.52 -9.78 5.07
C LEU A 38 3.13 -9.36 3.72
N GLY A 39 2.81 -8.13 3.30
CA GLY A 39 3.54 -7.44 2.23
C GLY A 39 3.46 -8.10 0.85
N LYS A 40 2.46 -8.95 0.58
CA LYS A 40 2.35 -9.69 -0.68
C LYS A 40 2.45 -8.79 -1.92
N LYS A 41 1.86 -7.59 -1.86
CA LYS A 41 1.93 -6.62 -2.96
C LYS A 41 3.33 -6.03 -3.12
N ILE A 42 4.12 -5.86 -2.07
CA ILE A 42 5.49 -5.33 -2.14
C ILE A 42 6.32 -6.17 -3.12
N LEU A 43 6.22 -7.50 -3.02
CA LEU A 43 7.03 -8.45 -3.79
C LEU A 43 6.85 -8.34 -5.30
N VAL A 44 5.74 -7.77 -5.77
CA VAL A 44 5.44 -7.61 -7.20
C VAL A 44 5.60 -6.16 -7.70
N THR A 45 5.85 -5.20 -6.78
CA THR A 45 6.04 -3.80 -7.17
C THR A 45 7.36 -3.59 -7.89
N GLY A 46 7.38 -2.68 -8.86
CA GLY A 46 8.57 -2.38 -9.66
C GLY A 46 9.18 -3.66 -10.29
N ASN A 47 8.34 -4.60 -10.72
CA ASN A 47 8.78 -5.91 -11.23
C ASN A 47 9.70 -6.69 -10.29
N GLY A 48 9.40 -6.68 -8.99
CA GLY A 48 10.20 -7.33 -7.97
C GLY A 48 11.37 -6.50 -7.44
N HIS A 49 11.55 -5.26 -7.92
CA HIS A 49 12.58 -4.33 -7.43
C HIS A 49 12.11 -3.42 -6.31
N CYS A 50 10.82 -3.15 -6.18
CA CYS A 50 10.19 -2.24 -5.24
C CYS A 50 10.69 -0.78 -5.36
N ASN A 51 10.06 0.02 -6.22
CA ASN A 51 10.27 1.47 -6.20
C ASN A 51 9.76 2.04 -4.87
N LEU A 52 10.67 2.59 -4.06
CA LEU A 52 10.39 3.12 -2.73
C LEU A 52 9.85 4.54 -2.78
N ALA A 53 10.43 5.37 -3.63
CA ALA A 53 10.08 6.78 -3.76
C ALA A 53 10.60 7.35 -5.09
N ASN A 54 10.28 8.61 -5.35
CA ASN A 54 10.77 9.37 -6.49
C ASN A 54 11.28 10.73 -6.01
N THR A 55 12.47 11.14 -6.43
CA THR A 55 13.05 12.45 -6.07
C THR A 55 12.30 13.62 -6.71
N HIS A 56 11.63 13.37 -7.85
CA HIS A 56 10.72 14.31 -8.49
C HIS A 56 9.29 14.07 -7.98
N LEU A 57 9.05 14.42 -6.72
CA LEU A 57 7.75 14.31 -6.06
C LEU A 57 7.13 15.70 -5.89
N THR A 58 6.32 16.10 -6.87
CA THR A 58 5.59 17.38 -6.86
C THR A 58 4.08 17.15 -6.96
N PRO A 59 3.24 18.11 -6.55
CA PRO A 59 1.79 18.00 -6.67
C PRO A 59 1.31 17.70 -8.10
N ASP A 60 2.04 18.19 -9.13
CA ASP A 60 1.71 18.00 -10.54
C ASP A 60 1.83 16.55 -11.02
N CYS A 61 2.56 15.69 -10.26
CA CYS A 61 2.63 14.26 -10.50
C CYS A 61 1.33 13.52 -10.18
N TYR A 62 0.38 14.20 -9.54
CA TYR A 62 -0.88 13.62 -9.07
C TYR A 62 -2.09 14.22 -9.79
N ARG A 63 -3.15 13.46 -9.86
CA ARG A 63 -4.46 13.92 -10.34
C ARG A 63 -5.44 13.86 -9.18
N SER A 64 -6.04 14.99 -8.83
CA SER A 64 -6.99 15.11 -7.74
C SER A 64 -7.95 16.25 -7.99
N GLU A 65 -9.17 16.12 -7.54
CA GLU A 65 -10.17 17.21 -7.51
C GLU A 65 -9.84 18.24 -6.42
N ASP A 66 -9.04 17.88 -5.40
CA ASP A 66 -8.49 18.81 -4.40
C ASP A 66 -6.96 18.77 -4.38
N PRO A 67 -6.28 19.62 -5.17
CA PRO A 67 -4.82 19.72 -5.19
C PRO A 67 -4.21 20.10 -3.83
N ARG A 68 -4.95 20.83 -2.97
CA ARG A 68 -4.48 21.24 -1.64
C ARG A 68 -4.28 20.03 -0.72
N PHE A 69 -5.12 19.01 -0.87
CA PHE A 69 -4.94 17.75 -0.13
C PHE A 69 -3.62 17.09 -0.50
N ILE A 70 -3.31 17.00 -1.81
CA ILE A 70 -2.04 16.43 -2.30
C ILE A 70 -0.86 17.20 -1.75
N GLN A 71 -0.88 18.53 -1.86
CA GLN A 71 0.16 19.40 -1.35
C GLN A 71 0.39 19.22 0.16
N ALA A 72 -0.69 19.16 0.94
CA ALA A 72 -0.61 18.96 2.39
C ALA A 72 0.02 17.60 2.77
N VAL A 73 -0.24 16.53 2.01
CA VAL A 73 0.36 15.21 2.25
C VAL A 73 1.85 15.21 1.89
N ILE A 74 2.23 15.75 0.72
CA ILE A 74 3.63 15.80 0.27
C ILE A 74 4.48 16.66 1.22
N GLN A 75 3.93 17.77 1.73
CA GLN A 75 4.64 18.62 2.69
C GLN A 75 4.89 17.92 4.04
N LYS A 76 4.01 16.99 4.44
CA LYS A 76 4.17 16.23 5.70
C LYS A 76 5.11 15.04 5.59
N THR A 77 5.29 14.48 4.39
CA THR A 77 6.10 13.29 4.19
C THR A 77 6.85 13.41 2.88
N SER A 78 8.10 13.79 2.95
CA SER A 78 8.97 13.92 1.80
C SER A 78 9.52 12.57 1.32
N TRP A 79 10.12 12.54 0.13
CA TRP A 79 10.85 11.36 -0.32
C TRP A 79 12.09 11.09 0.57
N GLN A 80 12.70 12.15 1.13
CA GLN A 80 13.83 12.02 2.06
C GLN A 80 13.41 11.31 3.35
N ASP A 81 12.20 11.60 3.86
CA ASP A 81 11.68 10.90 5.05
C ASP A 81 11.45 9.42 4.76
N THR A 82 10.99 9.08 3.55
CA THR A 82 10.86 7.68 3.11
C THR A 82 12.22 6.99 3.06
N VAL A 83 13.25 7.64 2.50
CA VAL A 83 14.62 7.09 2.47
C VAL A 83 15.13 6.86 3.88
N ARG A 84 15.04 7.88 4.74
CA ARG A 84 15.48 7.79 6.14
C ARG A 84 14.82 6.64 6.88
N PHE A 85 13.48 6.52 6.75
CA PHE A 85 12.75 5.41 7.35
C PHE A 85 13.34 4.04 6.97
N PHE A 86 13.64 3.80 5.70
CA PHE A 86 14.19 2.52 5.27
C PHE A 86 15.66 2.35 5.65
N GLU A 87 16.46 3.40 5.65
CA GLU A 87 17.87 3.37 6.10
C GLU A 87 17.95 3.09 7.60
N ASP A 88 17.08 3.66 8.42
CA ASP A 88 16.98 3.37 9.86
C ASP A 88 16.60 1.91 10.13
N LEU A 89 15.85 1.29 9.21
CA LEU A 89 15.58 -0.16 9.24
C LEU A 89 16.78 -1.00 8.75
N GLY A 90 17.88 -0.38 8.30
CA GLY A 90 19.06 -1.05 7.77
C GLY A 90 18.91 -1.46 6.29
N LEU A 91 18.08 -0.77 5.51
CA LEU A 91 17.92 -0.99 4.08
C LEU A 91 18.58 0.15 3.30
N PRO A 92 19.81 -0.02 2.78
CA PRO A 92 20.44 0.99 1.94
C PRO A 92 19.65 1.22 0.66
N VAL A 93 19.50 2.48 0.27
CA VAL A 93 18.77 2.93 -0.91
C VAL A 93 19.73 3.35 -2.01
N ARG A 94 19.34 3.17 -3.27
CA ARG A 94 20.03 3.66 -4.46
C ARG A 94 19.08 4.37 -5.39
N ALA A 95 19.56 5.38 -6.09
CA ALA A 95 18.84 6.03 -7.18
C ALA A 95 19.13 5.36 -8.53
N LYS A 96 18.10 5.36 -9.40
CA LYS A 96 18.21 5.12 -10.85
C LYS A 96 17.36 6.20 -11.52
N GLY A 97 18.00 7.25 -12.07
CA GLY A 97 17.30 8.48 -12.43
C GLY A 97 16.64 9.08 -11.19
N ASN A 98 15.38 9.44 -11.30
CA ASN A 98 14.59 9.94 -10.18
C ASN A 98 13.98 8.86 -9.29
N TYR A 99 14.06 7.58 -9.68
CA TYR A 99 13.46 6.46 -8.94
C TYR A 99 14.42 5.96 -7.85
N LEU A 100 13.86 5.63 -6.69
CA LEU A 100 14.62 5.14 -5.54
C LEU A 100 14.26 3.69 -5.25
N TYR A 101 15.27 2.84 -5.16
CA TYR A 101 15.14 1.40 -4.98
C TYR A 101 16.00 0.92 -3.81
N PRO A 102 15.67 -0.23 -3.18
CA PRO A 102 16.63 -0.88 -2.31
C PRO A 102 17.91 -1.19 -3.09
N ARG A 103 19.08 -1.00 -2.46
CA ARG A 103 20.38 -1.21 -3.13
C ARG A 103 20.54 -2.65 -3.64
N SER A 104 19.92 -3.61 -2.98
CA SER A 104 19.87 -5.02 -3.43
C SER A 104 19.13 -5.21 -4.76
N GLY A 105 18.28 -4.26 -5.16
CA GLY A 105 17.38 -4.41 -6.30
C GLY A 105 16.26 -5.45 -6.09
N GLN A 106 15.98 -5.83 -4.86
CA GLN A 106 15.00 -6.88 -4.53
C GLN A 106 13.92 -6.39 -3.58
N ALA A 107 12.66 -6.51 -3.97
CA ALA A 107 11.51 -6.19 -3.14
C ALA A 107 11.45 -7.02 -1.83
N SER A 108 11.98 -8.24 -1.86
CA SER A 108 12.08 -9.09 -0.67
C SER A 108 12.95 -8.49 0.44
N SER A 109 13.95 -7.67 0.11
CA SER A 109 14.76 -6.98 1.11
C SER A 109 13.95 -5.97 1.91
N VAL A 110 13.03 -5.25 1.24
CA VAL A 110 12.10 -4.31 1.88
C VAL A 110 11.22 -5.05 2.88
N LEU A 111 10.59 -6.13 2.43
CA LEU A 111 9.72 -6.94 3.30
C LEU A 111 10.49 -7.50 4.50
N ARG A 112 11.72 -7.96 4.29
CA ARG A 112 12.57 -8.54 5.34
C ARG A 112 12.89 -7.55 6.44
N VAL A 113 13.33 -6.32 6.11
CA VAL A 113 13.67 -5.34 7.14
C VAL A 113 12.44 -4.89 7.93
N MET A 114 11.31 -4.70 7.26
CA MET A 114 10.07 -4.32 7.92
C MET A 114 9.56 -5.44 8.84
N THR A 115 9.52 -6.70 8.39
CA THR A 115 9.07 -7.82 9.23
C THR A 115 10.00 -8.09 10.39
N ARG A 116 11.31 -7.92 10.21
CA ARG A 116 12.29 -7.97 11.31
C ARG A 116 11.97 -6.90 12.36
N ARG A 117 11.76 -5.64 11.95
CA ARG A 117 11.47 -4.55 12.88
C ARG A 117 10.16 -4.76 13.65
N LEU A 118 9.11 -5.25 12.99
CA LEU A 118 7.86 -5.61 13.65
C LEU A 118 8.07 -6.65 14.76
N LYS A 119 8.90 -7.66 14.48
CA LYS A 119 9.25 -8.71 15.48
C LYS A 119 10.04 -8.13 16.65
N GLU A 120 11.04 -7.29 16.38
CA GLU A 120 11.84 -6.61 17.42
C GLU A 120 10.97 -5.75 18.35
N LEU A 121 9.94 -5.11 17.80
CA LEU A 121 8.99 -4.27 18.53
C LEU A 121 7.86 -5.07 19.20
N GLY A 122 7.83 -6.39 19.08
CA GLY A 122 6.80 -7.22 19.69
C GLY A 122 5.40 -7.05 19.08
N VAL A 123 5.29 -6.60 17.83
CA VAL A 123 4.00 -6.44 17.14
C VAL A 123 3.37 -7.80 16.90
N GLU A 124 2.12 -7.97 17.32
CA GLU A 124 1.35 -9.18 17.06
C GLU A 124 0.86 -9.21 15.60
N ILE A 125 0.94 -10.37 14.97
CA ILE A 125 0.53 -10.55 13.57
C ILE A 125 -0.45 -11.71 13.49
N CYS A 126 -1.67 -11.41 13.02
CA CYS A 126 -2.72 -12.39 12.75
C CYS A 126 -2.93 -12.46 11.22
N LEU A 127 -2.41 -13.52 10.63
CA LEU A 127 -2.60 -13.81 9.21
C LEU A 127 -3.94 -14.53 8.97
N ASP A 128 -4.34 -14.69 7.71
CA ASP A 128 -5.58 -15.34 7.29
C ASP A 128 -6.83 -14.79 8.02
N THR A 129 -6.76 -13.52 8.43
CA THR A 129 -7.78 -12.86 9.24
C THR A 129 -8.48 -11.76 8.44
N HIS A 130 -9.58 -12.11 7.79
CA HIS A 130 -10.37 -11.20 6.95
C HIS A 130 -11.36 -10.41 7.79
N ILE A 131 -11.07 -9.12 8.02
CA ILE A 131 -11.95 -8.23 8.78
C ILE A 131 -13.11 -7.78 7.90
N THR A 132 -14.33 -8.06 8.34
CA THR A 132 -15.57 -7.74 7.62
C THR A 132 -16.43 -6.71 8.34
N LYS A 133 -16.21 -6.49 9.65
CA LYS A 133 -17.00 -5.55 10.44
C LYS A 133 -16.19 -4.97 11.59
N ILE A 134 -16.38 -3.66 11.82
CA ILE A 134 -15.83 -2.93 12.95
C ILE A 134 -17.01 -2.21 13.60
N ILE A 135 -17.21 -2.38 14.90
CA ILE A 135 -18.36 -1.83 15.64
C ILE A 135 -17.80 -0.91 16.72
N PRO A 136 -18.24 0.35 16.79
CA PRO A 136 -17.94 1.22 17.93
C PRO A 136 -18.48 0.62 19.23
N LYS A 137 -17.66 0.66 20.29
CA LYS A 137 -18.03 0.18 21.63
C LYS A 137 -17.40 1.06 22.70
N GLY A 138 -18.20 1.85 23.38
CA GLY A 138 -17.69 2.83 24.34
C GLY A 138 -16.72 3.78 23.67
N THR A 139 -15.48 3.88 24.16
CA THR A 139 -14.42 4.73 23.60
C THR A 139 -13.52 4.00 22.57
N GLY A 140 -13.82 2.73 22.28
CA GLY A 140 -13.05 1.87 21.39
C GLY A 140 -13.91 1.16 20.36
N PHE A 141 -13.44 0.01 19.91
CA PHE A 141 -14.01 -0.74 18.80
C PHE A 141 -13.98 -2.24 19.05
N GLN A 142 -15.00 -2.95 18.56
CA GLN A 142 -14.99 -4.40 18.40
C GLN A 142 -14.67 -4.75 16.94
N ILE A 143 -13.75 -5.67 16.75
CA ILE A 143 -13.27 -6.09 15.41
C ILE A 143 -13.74 -7.51 15.15
N HIS A 144 -14.38 -7.71 14.01
CA HIS A 144 -14.97 -8.98 13.63
C HIS A 144 -14.38 -9.45 12.29
N ALA A 145 -14.01 -10.74 12.24
CA ALA A 145 -13.59 -11.41 11.03
C ALA A 145 -14.63 -12.40 10.52
N GLY A 146 -14.62 -12.64 9.22
CA GLY A 146 -15.51 -13.58 8.57
C GLY A 146 -15.22 -13.66 7.07
N SER A 147 -16.01 -14.42 6.33
CA SER A 147 -16.03 -14.36 4.87
C SER A 147 -17.09 -13.36 4.40
N LYS A 148 -17.01 -12.91 3.14
CA LYS A 148 -18.05 -12.03 2.54
C LYS A 148 -19.45 -12.66 2.54
N THR A 149 -19.54 -13.98 2.64
CA THR A 149 -20.76 -14.76 2.68
C THR A 149 -21.18 -15.19 4.10
N CYS A 150 -20.37 -14.87 5.12
CA CYS A 150 -20.62 -15.26 6.50
C CYS A 150 -21.69 -14.35 7.14
N GLN A 151 -22.83 -14.89 7.47
CA GLN A 151 -23.93 -14.15 8.12
C GLN A 151 -23.59 -13.73 9.57
N SER A 152 -22.68 -14.41 10.23
CA SER A 152 -22.29 -14.16 11.63
C SER A 152 -20.77 -14.05 11.76
N PRO A 153 -20.18 -12.88 11.47
CA PRO A 153 -18.75 -12.65 11.67
C PRO A 153 -18.33 -12.88 13.12
N LYS A 154 -17.23 -13.60 13.33
CA LYS A 154 -16.70 -13.89 14.67
C LYS A 154 -15.92 -12.69 15.20
N LYS A 155 -16.18 -12.30 16.45
CA LYS A 155 -15.36 -11.31 17.15
C LYS A 155 -13.94 -11.83 17.32
N ILE A 156 -12.95 -10.99 16.95
CA ILE A 156 -11.52 -11.28 17.06
C ILE A 156 -10.95 -10.58 18.30
N CYS A 157 -11.14 -9.27 18.42
CA CYS A 157 -10.63 -8.51 19.56
C CYS A 157 -11.43 -7.22 19.78
N ASP A 158 -11.19 -6.59 20.93
CA ASP A 158 -11.48 -5.18 21.17
C ASP A 158 -10.20 -4.35 20.98
N ALA A 159 -10.32 -3.13 20.51
CA ALA A 159 -9.20 -2.19 20.35
C ALA A 159 -9.62 -0.77 20.73
N ASP A 160 -8.69 0.01 21.28
CA ASP A 160 -8.92 1.42 21.59
C ASP A 160 -8.87 2.30 20.34
N ARG A 161 -8.05 1.89 19.37
CA ARG A 161 -7.89 2.58 18.08
C ARG A 161 -7.79 1.56 16.95
N VAL A 162 -8.25 1.97 15.77
CA VAL A 162 -8.17 1.18 14.55
C VAL A 162 -7.53 2.01 13.44
N ILE A 163 -6.59 1.42 12.72
CA ILE A 163 -5.99 2.00 11.52
C ILE A 163 -6.40 1.13 10.33
N LEU A 164 -7.08 1.72 9.34
CA LEU A 164 -7.40 1.05 8.09
C LEU A 164 -6.23 1.21 7.11
N ALA A 165 -5.53 0.11 6.84
CA ALA A 165 -4.38 0.04 5.94
C ALA A 165 -4.58 -1.04 4.84
N CYS A 166 -5.84 -1.27 4.45
CA CYS A 166 -6.25 -2.34 3.54
C CYS A 166 -5.80 -2.13 2.08
N GLY A 167 -5.23 -0.96 1.75
CA GLY A 167 -4.92 -0.59 0.37
C GLY A 167 -6.17 -0.23 -0.43
N GLY A 168 -5.99 -0.04 -1.73
CA GLY A 168 -7.07 0.28 -2.66
C GLY A 168 -7.67 -0.96 -3.33
N LYS A 169 -7.99 -0.84 -4.67
CA LYS A 169 -8.64 -1.92 -5.44
C LYS A 169 -7.80 -2.37 -6.66
N ALA A 170 -6.54 -1.95 -6.73
CA ALA A 170 -5.71 -2.13 -7.93
C ALA A 170 -5.16 -3.55 -8.11
N ALA A 171 -5.09 -4.36 -7.05
CA ALA A 171 -4.45 -5.68 -7.10
C ALA A 171 -5.12 -6.69 -6.14
N PRO A 172 -6.33 -7.18 -6.48
CA PRO A 172 -7.11 -8.08 -5.60
C PRO A 172 -6.38 -9.37 -5.24
N VAL A 173 -5.62 -9.95 -6.17
CA VAL A 173 -4.83 -11.18 -5.94
C VAL A 173 -3.76 -10.95 -4.86
N GLN A 174 -3.15 -9.77 -4.82
CA GLN A 174 -2.16 -9.38 -3.82
C GLN A 174 -2.77 -8.81 -2.53
N GLY A 175 -4.10 -8.67 -2.45
CA GLY A 175 -4.80 -8.22 -1.25
C GLY A 175 -5.38 -6.80 -1.31
N SER A 176 -5.17 -6.04 -2.38
CA SER A 176 -5.82 -4.73 -2.57
C SER A 176 -7.13 -4.92 -3.32
N ASP A 177 -8.16 -5.43 -2.64
CA ASP A 177 -9.45 -5.86 -3.22
C ASP A 177 -10.59 -4.86 -2.98
N GLY A 178 -10.32 -3.75 -2.30
CA GLY A 178 -11.30 -2.70 -1.99
C GLY A 178 -12.13 -2.92 -0.73
N THR A 179 -11.90 -3.99 0.03
CA THR A 179 -12.65 -4.28 1.28
C THR A 179 -12.56 -3.13 2.29
N GLY A 180 -11.44 -2.43 2.35
CA GLY A 180 -11.25 -1.27 3.24
C GLY A 180 -12.23 -0.13 2.98
N TYR A 181 -12.72 0.03 1.74
CA TYR A 181 -13.71 1.07 1.42
C TYR A 181 -15.07 0.82 2.10
N ASP A 182 -15.50 -0.45 2.19
CA ASP A 182 -16.76 -0.79 2.85
C ASP A 182 -16.66 -0.56 4.36
N LEU A 183 -15.51 -0.88 4.95
CA LEU A 183 -15.22 -0.55 6.36
C LEU A 183 -15.24 0.96 6.59
N ALA A 184 -14.61 1.76 5.73
CA ALA A 184 -14.63 3.22 5.86
C ALA A 184 -16.05 3.81 5.71
N LYS A 185 -16.83 3.31 4.74
CA LYS A 185 -18.23 3.72 4.57
C LYS A 185 -19.09 3.46 5.81
N SER A 186 -18.84 2.37 6.53
CA SER A 186 -19.58 2.05 7.75
C SER A 186 -19.37 3.07 8.88
N PHE A 187 -18.36 3.94 8.77
CA PHE A 187 -18.08 5.07 9.65
C PHE A 187 -18.48 6.43 9.06
N GLY A 188 -19.27 6.44 7.98
CA GLY A 188 -19.78 7.66 7.36
C GLY A 188 -18.84 8.33 6.35
N HIS A 189 -17.70 7.71 6.01
CA HIS A 189 -16.84 8.23 4.95
C HIS A 189 -17.45 8.03 3.57
N THR A 190 -17.31 9.02 2.71
CA THR A 190 -17.61 8.91 1.29
C THR A 190 -16.39 8.37 0.54
N ILE A 191 -16.65 7.60 -0.51
CA ILE A 191 -15.59 7.07 -1.37
C ILE A 191 -15.74 7.69 -2.76
N VAL A 192 -14.72 8.42 -3.19
CA VAL A 192 -14.61 8.90 -4.57
C VAL A 192 -14.58 7.68 -5.50
N PRO A 193 -15.32 7.70 -6.63
CA PRO A 193 -15.35 6.58 -7.56
C PRO A 193 -13.95 6.12 -7.94
N VAL A 194 -13.70 4.82 -7.73
CA VAL A 194 -12.40 4.22 -8.03
C VAL A 194 -12.36 3.86 -9.50
N VAL A 195 -11.44 4.46 -10.23
CA VAL A 195 -11.22 4.21 -11.66
C VAL A 195 -9.82 3.65 -11.90
N PRO A 196 -9.60 2.89 -12.99
CA PRO A 196 -8.26 2.44 -13.37
C PRO A 196 -7.37 3.65 -13.69
N ALA A 197 -6.13 3.64 -13.20
CA ALA A 197 -5.13 4.67 -13.50
C ALA A 197 -4.03 4.13 -14.43
N LEU A 198 -3.52 2.92 -14.15
CA LEU A 198 -2.52 2.24 -14.98
C LEU A 198 -3.14 0.95 -15.50
N VAL A 199 -3.23 0.80 -16.81
CA VAL A 199 -3.89 -0.34 -17.47
C VAL A 199 -3.00 -0.89 -18.59
N GLN A 200 -3.21 -2.17 -18.92
CA GLN A 200 -2.63 -2.78 -20.11
C GLN A 200 -3.41 -2.33 -21.34
N LEU A 201 -2.70 -1.96 -22.40
CA LEU A 201 -3.26 -1.80 -23.73
C LEU A 201 -3.23 -3.15 -24.45
N LYS A 202 -4.35 -3.54 -25.04
CA LYS A 202 -4.41 -4.66 -25.97
C LYS A 202 -4.33 -4.09 -27.39
N VAL A 203 -3.39 -4.61 -28.16
CA VAL A 203 -3.21 -4.25 -29.57
C VAL A 203 -3.77 -5.40 -30.40
N GLU A 204 -4.77 -5.11 -31.21
CA GLU A 204 -5.28 -6.05 -32.23
C GLU A 204 -4.22 -6.18 -33.34
N ASP A 205 -4.06 -7.40 -33.87
CA ASP A 205 -3.11 -7.72 -34.96
C ASP A 205 -1.67 -7.22 -34.72
N SER A 206 -1.20 -7.27 -33.48
CA SER A 206 0.12 -6.81 -33.13
C SER A 206 1.21 -7.65 -33.81
N PRO A 207 2.16 -7.01 -34.53
CA PRO A 207 3.32 -7.72 -35.09
C PRO A 207 4.26 -8.25 -33.99
N PHE A 208 4.10 -7.80 -32.75
CA PHE A 208 4.96 -8.15 -31.62
C PHE A 208 4.44 -9.29 -30.75
N VAL A 209 3.38 -10.01 -31.18
CA VAL A 209 2.83 -11.16 -30.42
C VAL A 209 3.92 -12.17 -30.06
N LYS A 210 4.87 -12.43 -30.98
CA LYS A 210 5.99 -13.36 -30.76
C LYS A 210 7.06 -12.82 -29.79
N ALA A 211 7.04 -11.52 -29.48
CA ALA A 211 7.95 -10.87 -28.53
C ALA A 211 7.32 -10.74 -27.14
N SER A 212 6.29 -11.50 -26.83
CA SER A 212 5.65 -11.51 -25.52
C SER A 212 6.67 -11.82 -24.42
N GLY A 213 6.73 -10.97 -23.36
CA GLY A 213 7.68 -11.08 -22.26
C GLY A 213 9.04 -10.41 -22.49
N VAL A 214 9.32 -9.91 -23.70
CA VAL A 214 10.51 -9.09 -23.97
C VAL A 214 10.28 -7.67 -23.45
N ARG A 215 11.27 -7.12 -22.78
CA ARG A 215 11.34 -5.70 -22.43
C ARG A 215 12.20 -4.96 -23.42
N THR A 216 11.77 -3.75 -23.73
CA THR A 216 12.55 -2.82 -24.55
C THR A 216 12.37 -1.42 -23.99
N ASP A 217 13.41 -0.64 -24.04
CA ASP A 217 13.31 0.80 -23.85
C ASP A 217 12.76 1.41 -25.14
N GLY A 218 11.87 2.37 -25.03
CA GLY A 218 11.22 2.95 -26.19
C GLY A 218 10.54 4.28 -25.88
N LYS A 219 10.19 5.00 -26.94
CA LYS A 219 9.36 6.20 -26.86
C LYS A 219 7.93 5.86 -27.31
N VAL A 220 6.97 6.20 -26.48
CA VAL A 220 5.54 6.06 -26.78
C VAL A 220 4.94 7.45 -26.98
N SER A 221 4.29 7.68 -28.12
CA SER A 221 3.57 8.90 -28.42
C SER A 221 2.09 8.60 -28.60
N VAL A 222 1.24 9.33 -27.91
CA VAL A 222 -0.21 9.22 -28.01
C VAL A 222 -0.73 10.31 -28.93
N TYR A 223 -1.47 9.92 -29.97
CA TYR A 223 -2.09 10.83 -30.92
C TYR A 223 -3.60 10.88 -30.74
N VAL A 224 -4.18 12.08 -30.76
CA VAL A 224 -5.62 12.30 -30.85
C VAL A 224 -5.84 13.24 -32.02
N ASP A 225 -6.70 12.85 -32.96
CA ASP A 225 -7.00 13.60 -34.19
C ASP A 225 -5.73 14.03 -34.96
N GLY A 226 -4.74 13.14 -35.01
CA GLY A 226 -3.47 13.38 -35.71
C GLY A 226 -2.46 14.29 -35.00
N LYS A 227 -2.79 14.77 -33.79
CA LYS A 227 -1.88 15.59 -32.97
C LYS A 227 -1.34 14.78 -31.80
N VAL A 228 -0.05 14.98 -31.51
CA VAL A 228 0.58 14.39 -30.32
C VAL A 228 -0.03 15.04 -29.07
N CYS A 229 -0.63 14.22 -28.20
CA CYS A 229 -1.22 14.67 -26.93
C CYS A 229 -0.31 14.36 -25.73
N SER A 230 0.47 13.30 -25.82
CA SER A 230 1.41 12.90 -24.76
C SER A 230 2.53 12.08 -25.33
N GLU A 231 3.70 12.21 -24.75
CA GLU A 231 4.87 11.38 -25.03
C GLU A 231 5.51 10.95 -23.73
N ASP A 232 6.00 9.72 -23.69
CA ASP A 232 6.77 9.17 -22.59
C ASP A 232 7.85 8.24 -23.13
N SER A 233 8.94 8.08 -22.37
CA SER A 233 10.07 7.21 -22.73
C SER A 233 10.57 6.46 -21.51
N GLY A 234 10.88 5.18 -21.65
CA GLY A 234 11.34 4.31 -20.56
C GLY A 234 11.98 3.03 -21.08
#